data_ef1fb1f365e9808a9a4d208556881d4c
#
_entry.id   ef1fb1f365e9808a9a4d208556881d4c
#
_cell.length_a   1.000
_cell.length_b   1.000
_cell.length_c   1.000
_cell.angle_alpha   90.00
_cell.angle_beta   90.00
_cell.angle_gamma   90.00
#
_symmetry.space_group_name_H-M   'P 1'
#
loop_
_entity.id
_entity.type
_entity.pdbx_description
1 polymer ?
#
loop_
_entity_poly.entity_id
_entity_poly.type
_entity_poly.pdbx_seq_one_letter_code
_entity_poly.pdbx_strand_id
1 'polypeptide(L)'
;MQEFADSPAQARVVKFLLENGFGVSEKGRITCNDIEIPATHIARTIGTDRRVVDATARRIQSMDWTSKVFSSMRATPDLSKVAEALGLTVITILPTDAHEKGIVGAAVRILSEHDLAIRQIFVTDPYFAESPRLVIILDEPLPLGVIEELRALPQVQKLMI
;
A
#
# COMPACT_ATOMS: atom_id res chain seq x y z
N MET A 1 7.86 -11.52 -9.24
CA MET A 1 6.53 -11.87 -9.82
C MET A 1 6.64 -12.81 -11.01
N GLN A 2 7.80 -12.87 -11.69
CA GLN A 2 8.02 -13.79 -12.83
C GLN A 2 7.77 -15.27 -12.47
N GLU A 3 8.08 -15.68 -11.24
CA GLU A 3 7.90 -17.06 -10.75
C GLU A 3 6.45 -17.55 -10.71
N PHE A 4 5.47 -16.65 -10.79
CA PHE A 4 4.04 -16.99 -10.80
C PHE A 4 3.38 -16.66 -12.14
N ALA A 5 4.15 -16.30 -13.18
CA ALA A 5 3.63 -15.95 -14.50
C ALA A 5 2.95 -17.12 -15.21
N ASP A 6 3.35 -18.34 -14.87
CA ASP A 6 2.78 -19.59 -15.37
C ASP A 6 1.37 -19.91 -14.81
N SER A 7 0.94 -19.21 -13.76
CA SER A 7 -0.34 -19.45 -13.09
C SER A 7 -1.06 -18.13 -12.73
N PRO A 8 -1.94 -17.62 -13.59
CA PRO A 8 -2.68 -16.38 -13.34
C PRO A 8 -3.46 -16.37 -12.02
N ALA A 9 -3.97 -17.54 -11.61
CA ALA A 9 -4.68 -17.66 -10.34
C ALA A 9 -3.74 -17.49 -9.14
N GLN A 10 -2.55 -18.08 -9.17
CA GLN A 10 -1.54 -17.89 -8.13
C GLN A 10 -0.97 -16.45 -8.15
N ALA A 11 -0.76 -15.86 -9.33
CA ALA A 11 -0.32 -14.48 -9.44
C ALA A 11 -1.30 -13.50 -8.78
N ARG A 12 -2.63 -13.72 -8.91
CA ARG A 12 -3.65 -12.94 -8.20
C ARG A 12 -3.55 -13.07 -6.68
N VAL A 13 -3.28 -14.28 -6.19
CA VAL A 13 -3.05 -14.48 -4.74
C VAL A 13 -1.83 -13.70 -4.28
N VAL A 14 -0.69 -13.84 -4.98
CA VAL A 14 0.55 -13.12 -4.66
C VAL A 14 0.35 -11.61 -4.66
N LYS A 15 -0.31 -11.06 -5.70
CA LYS A 15 -0.66 -9.64 -5.79
C LYS A 15 -1.47 -9.19 -4.57
N PHE A 16 -2.52 -9.93 -4.22
CA PHE A 16 -3.36 -9.65 -3.07
C PHE A 16 -2.58 -9.64 -1.73
N LEU A 17 -1.68 -10.61 -1.54
CA LEU A 17 -0.85 -10.66 -0.32
C LEU A 17 0.08 -9.45 -0.23
N LEU A 18 0.72 -9.05 -1.34
CA LEU A 18 1.60 -7.88 -1.40
C LEU A 18 0.85 -6.57 -1.13
N GLU A 19 -0.31 -6.38 -1.77
CA GLU A 19 -1.12 -5.17 -1.62
C GLU A 19 -1.65 -4.97 -0.20
N ASN A 20 -1.85 -6.08 0.54
CA ASN A 20 -2.38 -6.03 1.90
C ASN A 20 -1.31 -6.23 3.00
N GLY A 21 -0.04 -6.37 2.62
CA GLY A 21 1.03 -6.61 3.57
C GLY A 21 0.92 -7.94 4.31
N PHE A 22 0.32 -8.97 3.66
CA PHE A 22 0.15 -10.28 4.26
C PHE A 22 1.40 -11.13 4.06
N GLY A 23 1.83 -11.78 5.14
CA GLY A 23 2.97 -12.66 5.16
C GLY A 23 2.61 -14.13 4.91
N VAL A 24 3.66 -14.94 4.85
CA VAL A 24 3.55 -16.42 4.83
C VAL A 24 4.52 -16.98 5.86
N SER A 25 3.99 -17.72 6.83
CA SER A 25 4.79 -18.34 7.89
C SER A 25 5.62 -19.52 7.36
N GLU A 26 6.59 -19.98 8.14
CA GLU A 26 7.40 -21.17 7.85
C GLU A 26 6.56 -22.44 7.59
N LYS A 27 5.36 -22.50 8.16
CA LYS A 27 4.39 -23.59 7.95
C LYS A 27 3.59 -23.46 6.65
N GLY A 28 3.89 -22.47 5.81
CA GLY A 28 3.15 -22.19 4.58
C GLY A 28 1.72 -21.71 4.84
N ARG A 29 1.49 -20.98 5.94
CA ARG A 29 0.21 -20.36 6.28
C ARG A 29 0.27 -18.86 6.05
N ILE A 30 -0.81 -18.29 5.52
CA ILE A 30 -0.91 -16.85 5.35
C ILE A 30 -1.10 -16.19 6.70
N THR A 31 -0.40 -15.07 6.93
CA THR A 31 -0.45 -14.32 8.18
C THR A 31 -0.66 -12.83 7.92
N CYS A 32 -1.27 -12.16 8.89
CA CYS A 32 -1.26 -10.70 9.00
C CYS A 32 -0.65 -10.35 10.36
N ASN A 33 0.53 -9.73 10.35
CA ASN A 33 1.27 -9.39 11.57
C ASN A 33 1.35 -10.58 12.56
N ASP A 34 1.75 -11.75 12.04
CA ASP A 34 1.90 -13.04 12.72
C ASP A 34 0.58 -13.76 13.12
N ILE A 35 -0.58 -13.16 12.87
CA ILE A 35 -1.88 -13.80 13.08
C ILE A 35 -2.24 -14.61 11.83
N GLU A 36 -2.49 -15.92 11.99
CA GLU A 36 -2.85 -16.80 10.87
C GLU A 36 -4.23 -16.44 10.29
N ILE A 37 -4.28 -16.28 8.97
CA ILE A 37 -5.52 -16.03 8.23
C ILE A 37 -5.92 -17.30 7.48
N PRO A 38 -7.15 -17.81 7.69
CA PRO A 38 -7.62 -18.98 6.95
C PRO A 38 -7.65 -18.74 5.45
N ALA A 39 -7.06 -19.65 4.66
CA ALA A 39 -7.03 -19.58 3.20
C ALA A 39 -8.42 -19.45 2.56
N THR A 40 -9.46 -19.96 3.23
CA THR A 40 -10.87 -19.81 2.80
C THR A 40 -11.34 -18.38 2.77
N HIS A 41 -10.86 -17.52 3.67
CA HIS A 41 -11.22 -16.10 3.70
C HIS A 41 -10.58 -15.37 2.52
N ILE A 42 -9.28 -15.59 2.30
CA ILE A 42 -8.58 -15.04 1.13
C ILE A 42 -9.25 -15.49 -0.18
N ALA A 43 -9.50 -16.78 -0.31
CA ALA A 43 -10.13 -17.37 -1.50
C ALA A 43 -11.48 -16.71 -1.83
N ARG A 44 -12.32 -16.50 -0.82
CA ARG A 44 -13.61 -15.82 -0.96
C ARG A 44 -13.45 -14.37 -1.40
N THR A 45 -12.49 -13.65 -0.81
CA THR A 45 -12.26 -12.23 -1.10
C THR A 45 -11.83 -11.99 -2.53
N ILE A 46 -10.96 -12.86 -3.08
CA ILE A 46 -10.42 -12.68 -4.45
C ILE A 46 -11.10 -13.56 -5.51
N GLY A 47 -12.17 -14.28 -5.14
CA GLY A 47 -12.92 -15.11 -6.08
C GLY A 47 -12.11 -16.28 -6.66
N THR A 48 -11.39 -17.02 -5.80
CA THR A 48 -10.59 -18.19 -6.20
C THR A 48 -10.88 -19.42 -5.32
N ASP A 49 -10.32 -20.58 -5.68
CA ASP A 49 -10.42 -21.78 -4.86
C ASP A 49 -9.39 -21.75 -3.71
N ARG A 50 -9.80 -22.22 -2.52
CA ARG A 50 -8.92 -22.35 -1.35
C ARG A 50 -7.64 -23.13 -1.66
N ARG A 51 -7.72 -24.17 -2.50
CA ARG A 51 -6.57 -24.99 -2.87
C ARG A 51 -5.51 -24.19 -3.62
N VAL A 52 -5.93 -23.20 -4.42
CA VAL A 52 -5.01 -22.27 -5.10
C VAL A 52 -4.27 -21.43 -4.08
N VAL A 53 -4.97 -20.89 -3.06
CA VAL A 53 -4.37 -20.11 -1.99
C VAL A 53 -3.36 -20.93 -1.20
N ASP A 54 -3.75 -22.13 -0.77
CA ASP A 54 -2.86 -23.05 -0.04
C ASP A 54 -1.64 -23.47 -0.88
N ALA A 55 -1.82 -23.73 -2.18
CA ALA A 55 -0.74 -24.08 -3.09
C ALA A 55 0.23 -22.91 -3.29
N THR A 56 -0.30 -21.68 -3.41
CA THR A 56 0.50 -20.47 -3.54
C THR A 56 1.34 -20.23 -2.29
N ALA A 57 0.76 -20.34 -1.11
CA ALA A 57 1.49 -20.16 0.14
C ALA A 57 2.63 -21.19 0.29
N ARG A 58 2.39 -22.47 -0.05
CA ARG A 58 3.44 -23.48 -0.07
C ARG A 58 4.53 -23.18 -1.11
N ARG A 59 4.15 -22.73 -2.31
CA ARG A 59 5.10 -22.34 -3.37
C ARG A 59 5.97 -21.17 -2.95
N ILE A 60 5.39 -20.12 -2.34
CA ILE A 60 6.12 -18.99 -1.75
C ILE A 60 7.17 -19.51 -0.76
N GLN A 61 6.77 -20.42 0.13
CA GLN A 61 7.66 -20.97 1.17
C GLN A 61 8.77 -21.86 0.61
N SER A 62 8.53 -22.54 -0.52
CA SER A 62 9.53 -23.43 -1.14
C SER A 62 10.65 -22.71 -1.88
N MET A 63 10.52 -21.42 -2.13
CA MET A 63 11.52 -20.61 -2.86
C MET A 63 12.20 -19.63 -1.89
N ASP A 64 13.52 -19.67 -1.84
CA ASP A 64 14.34 -18.98 -0.83
C ASP A 64 14.07 -17.48 -0.75
N TRP A 65 14.03 -16.80 -1.91
CA TRP A 65 13.83 -15.35 -1.92
C TRP A 65 12.38 -14.95 -1.60
N THR A 66 11.36 -15.64 -2.11
CA THR A 66 9.96 -15.34 -1.79
C THR A 66 9.64 -15.66 -0.34
N SER A 67 10.19 -16.74 0.19
CA SER A 67 10.09 -17.07 1.61
C SER A 67 10.62 -15.95 2.49
N LYS A 68 11.81 -15.41 2.19
CA LYS A 68 12.40 -14.27 2.91
C LYS A 68 11.53 -13.01 2.84
N VAL A 69 10.99 -12.70 1.66
CA VAL A 69 10.10 -11.53 1.48
C VAL A 69 8.82 -11.69 2.30
N PHE A 70 8.10 -12.78 2.11
CA PHE A 70 6.79 -12.96 2.74
C PHE A 70 6.84 -13.30 4.24
N SER A 71 7.93 -13.88 4.75
CA SER A 71 8.09 -14.07 6.21
C SER A 71 8.28 -12.75 6.96
N SER A 72 8.80 -11.74 6.29
CA SER A 72 9.07 -10.41 6.86
C SER A 72 7.99 -9.37 6.54
N MET A 73 7.00 -9.72 5.70
CA MET A 73 5.92 -8.81 5.33
C MET A 73 5.07 -8.43 6.54
N ARG A 74 4.73 -7.12 6.63
CA ARG A 74 3.87 -6.57 7.70
C ARG A 74 2.83 -5.64 7.10
N ALA A 75 1.61 -5.73 7.61
CA ALA A 75 0.57 -4.75 7.33
C ALA A 75 0.73 -3.55 8.26
N THR A 76 0.68 -2.34 7.69
CA THR A 76 0.68 -1.09 8.44
C THR A 76 -0.73 -0.50 8.41
N PRO A 77 -1.27 0.00 9.54
CA PRO A 77 -2.57 0.65 9.55
C PRO A 77 -2.61 1.85 8.60
N ASP A 78 -3.59 1.90 7.72
CA ASP A 78 -3.91 3.06 6.88
C ASP A 78 -5.03 3.86 7.57
N LEU A 79 -4.70 5.05 8.06
CA LEU A 79 -5.64 5.93 8.77
C LEU A 79 -6.52 6.76 7.82
N SER A 80 -6.31 6.73 6.51
CA SER A 80 -7.01 7.61 5.56
C SER A 80 -8.54 7.45 5.61
N LYS A 81 -9.04 6.22 5.80
CA LYS A 81 -10.49 5.95 5.87
C LYS A 81 -11.15 6.30 7.20
N VAL A 82 -10.37 6.47 8.25
CA VAL A 82 -10.86 6.82 9.59
C VAL A 82 -10.47 8.24 10.01
N ALA A 83 -9.77 8.95 9.14
CA ALA A 83 -9.20 10.27 9.39
C ALA A 83 -10.28 11.28 9.83
N GLU A 84 -11.41 11.34 9.12
CA GLU A 84 -12.53 12.23 9.46
C GLU A 84 -13.03 12.00 10.89
N ALA A 85 -13.22 10.74 11.30
CA ALA A 85 -13.65 10.38 12.65
C ALA A 85 -12.60 10.72 13.72
N LEU A 86 -11.34 10.85 13.34
CA LEU A 86 -10.22 11.24 14.20
C LEU A 86 -9.93 12.75 14.17
N GLY A 87 -10.68 13.54 13.39
CA GLY A 87 -10.44 14.96 13.20
C GLY A 87 -9.18 15.28 12.40
N LEU A 88 -8.71 14.34 11.57
CA LEU A 88 -7.52 14.47 10.75
C LEU A 88 -7.85 14.91 9.33
N THR A 89 -6.90 15.56 8.66
CA THR A 89 -7.01 15.94 7.25
C THR A 89 -6.22 14.98 6.38
N VAL A 90 -6.81 14.49 5.29
CA VAL A 90 -6.16 13.59 4.32
C VAL A 90 -5.90 14.32 3.01
N ILE A 91 -4.65 14.31 2.59
CA ILE A 91 -4.22 14.80 1.27
C ILE A 91 -3.86 13.58 0.44
N THR A 92 -4.49 13.42 -0.73
CA THR A 92 -4.13 12.39 -1.69
C THR A 92 -3.63 13.07 -2.98
N ILE A 93 -2.40 12.79 -3.36
CA ILE A 93 -1.77 13.27 -4.57
C ILE A 93 -1.61 12.12 -5.55
N LEU A 94 -2.22 12.26 -6.73
CA LEU A 94 -1.93 11.43 -7.89
C LEU A 94 -0.82 12.11 -8.68
N PRO A 95 0.33 11.45 -8.87
CA PRO A 95 1.42 12.00 -9.65
C PRO A 95 1.15 11.88 -11.15
N THR A 96 1.77 12.76 -11.94
CA THR A 96 1.80 12.64 -13.41
C THR A 96 2.58 11.40 -13.85
N ASP A 97 3.71 11.14 -13.17
CA ASP A 97 4.50 9.92 -13.28
C ASP A 97 4.89 9.43 -11.87
N ALA A 98 4.44 8.22 -11.53
CA ALA A 98 4.71 7.63 -10.21
C ALA A 98 6.18 7.24 -9.98
N HIS A 99 7.00 7.17 -11.05
CA HIS A 99 8.43 6.90 -10.98
C HIS A 99 9.27 8.18 -10.89
N GLU A 100 8.66 9.35 -11.06
CA GLU A 100 9.35 10.63 -10.96
C GLU A 100 9.83 10.88 -9.53
N LYS A 101 11.08 11.33 -9.41
CA LYS A 101 11.71 11.62 -8.12
C LYS A 101 11.32 13.00 -7.62
N GLY A 102 11.23 13.15 -6.29
CA GLY A 102 11.15 14.46 -5.65
C GLY A 102 9.76 14.90 -5.21
N ILE A 103 8.67 14.27 -5.66
CA ILE A 103 7.29 14.64 -5.28
C ILE A 103 7.07 14.61 -3.77
N VAL A 104 7.55 13.57 -3.08
CA VAL A 104 7.43 13.47 -1.61
C VAL A 104 8.18 14.61 -0.94
N GLY A 105 9.43 14.87 -1.37
CA GLY A 105 10.23 15.95 -0.80
C GLY A 105 9.64 17.33 -1.04
N ALA A 106 9.06 17.59 -2.23
CA ALA A 106 8.40 18.84 -2.54
C ALA A 106 7.14 19.06 -1.68
N ALA A 107 6.30 18.03 -1.57
CA ALA A 107 5.09 18.11 -0.75
C ALA A 107 5.41 18.31 0.75
N VAL A 108 6.36 17.53 1.29
CA VAL A 108 6.78 17.64 2.70
C VAL A 108 7.38 19.01 2.99
N ARG A 109 8.16 19.59 2.05
CA ARG A 109 8.73 20.94 2.23
C ARG A 109 7.64 21.99 2.36
N ILE A 110 6.65 22.01 1.46
CA ILE A 110 5.51 22.94 1.54
C ILE A 110 4.82 22.83 2.89
N LEU A 111 4.48 21.60 3.33
CA LEU A 111 3.83 21.40 4.62
C LEU A 111 4.67 21.90 5.79
N SER A 112 5.98 21.67 5.74
CA SER A 112 6.93 22.12 6.76
C SER A 112 7.10 23.64 6.81
N GLU A 113 7.08 24.32 5.66
CA GLU A 113 7.13 25.78 5.56
C GLU A 113 5.89 26.46 6.17
N HIS A 114 4.77 25.74 6.21
CA HIS A 114 3.52 26.18 6.86
C HIS A 114 3.31 25.60 8.28
N ASP A 115 4.35 25.02 8.88
CA ASP A 115 4.35 24.44 10.25
C ASP A 115 3.26 23.38 10.49
N LEU A 116 2.94 22.60 9.45
CA LEU A 116 1.91 21.55 9.50
C LEU A 116 2.50 20.21 9.92
N ALA A 117 1.93 19.61 10.97
CA ALA A 117 2.37 18.33 11.50
C ALA A 117 1.84 17.13 10.67
N ILE A 118 2.75 16.28 10.23
CA ILE A 118 2.43 15.06 9.49
C ILE A 118 2.21 13.91 10.49
N ARG A 119 0.99 13.38 10.53
CA ARG A 119 0.61 12.21 11.32
C ARG A 119 1.03 10.90 10.66
N GLN A 120 0.78 10.80 9.36
CA GLN A 120 1.14 9.64 8.56
C GLN A 120 1.44 10.07 7.12
N ILE A 121 2.41 9.41 6.50
CA ILE A 121 2.72 9.58 5.08
C ILE A 121 3.06 8.22 4.49
N PHE A 122 2.52 7.90 3.33
CA PHE A 122 2.88 6.71 2.59
C PHE A 122 2.67 6.88 1.09
N VAL A 123 3.45 6.12 0.32
CA VAL A 123 3.34 6.06 -1.13
C VAL A 123 2.94 4.65 -1.51
N THR A 124 1.92 4.51 -2.34
CA THR A 124 1.57 3.21 -2.91
C THR A 124 2.63 2.77 -3.91
N ASP A 125 3.02 1.51 -3.84
CA ASP A 125 4.04 0.93 -4.72
C ASP A 125 3.62 1.06 -6.20
N PRO A 126 4.45 1.68 -7.06
CA PRO A 126 4.11 1.92 -8.47
C PRO A 126 4.10 0.65 -9.33
N TYR A 127 4.68 -0.46 -8.83
CA TYR A 127 4.73 -1.73 -9.55
C TYR A 127 3.52 -2.64 -9.26
N PHE A 128 2.85 -2.45 -8.11
CA PHE A 128 1.73 -3.29 -7.67
C PHE A 128 0.39 -2.56 -7.70
N ALA A 129 0.38 -1.24 -7.49
CA ALA A 129 -0.85 -0.47 -7.48
C ALA A 129 -1.26 -0.04 -8.90
N GLU A 130 -2.54 -0.17 -9.23
CA GLU A 130 -3.10 0.31 -10.52
C GLU A 130 -3.13 1.85 -10.61
N SER A 131 -3.22 2.52 -9.47
CA SER A 131 -3.22 3.97 -9.35
C SER A 131 -2.30 4.39 -8.20
N PRO A 132 -0.99 4.45 -8.43
CA PRO A 132 -0.02 4.86 -7.43
C PRO A 132 -0.29 6.29 -6.96
N ARG A 133 -0.17 6.52 -5.65
CA ARG A 133 -0.49 7.81 -5.03
C ARG A 133 0.36 8.05 -3.80
N LEU A 134 0.57 9.32 -3.50
CA LEU A 134 1.09 9.79 -2.23
C LEU A 134 -0.09 10.18 -1.34
N VAL A 135 -0.15 9.62 -0.14
CA VAL A 135 -1.15 9.97 0.88
C VAL A 135 -0.43 10.59 2.06
N ILE A 136 -0.91 11.76 2.48
CA ILE A 136 -0.40 12.48 3.65
C ILE A 136 -1.58 12.77 4.56
N ILE A 137 -1.43 12.46 5.84
CA ILE A 137 -2.44 12.68 6.86
C ILE A 137 -1.88 13.67 7.86
N LEU A 138 -2.61 14.74 8.12
CA LEU A 138 -2.23 15.84 9.00
C LEU A 138 -3.11 15.84 10.26
N ASP A 139 -2.55 16.31 11.36
CA ASP A 139 -3.29 16.54 12.60
C ASP A 139 -4.20 17.77 12.53
N GLU A 140 -4.01 18.63 11.54
CA GLU A 140 -4.64 19.95 11.44
C GLU A 140 -5.37 20.14 10.10
N PRO A 141 -6.33 21.08 10.02
CA PRO A 141 -6.94 21.47 8.76
C PRO A 141 -5.94 22.12 7.81
N LEU A 142 -6.07 21.83 6.51
CA LEU A 142 -5.19 22.35 5.49
C LEU A 142 -5.60 23.78 5.05
N PRO A 143 -4.74 24.81 5.19
CA PRO A 143 -5.02 26.15 4.71
C PRO A 143 -5.18 26.20 3.17
N LEU A 144 -6.06 27.08 2.66
CA LEU A 144 -6.32 27.21 1.21
C LEU A 144 -5.05 27.51 0.40
N GLY A 145 -4.16 28.38 0.91
CA GLY A 145 -2.89 28.68 0.23
C GLY A 145 -2.00 27.46 0.04
N VAL A 146 -1.94 26.56 1.04
CA VAL A 146 -1.17 25.32 0.96
C VAL A 146 -1.76 24.37 -0.08
N ILE A 147 -3.09 24.33 -0.21
CA ILE A 147 -3.77 23.55 -1.26
C ILE A 147 -3.33 24.01 -2.66
N GLU A 148 -3.27 25.32 -2.86
CA GLU A 148 -2.85 25.90 -4.14
C GLU A 148 -1.37 25.64 -4.44
N GLU A 149 -0.50 25.76 -3.44
CA GLU A 149 0.93 25.44 -3.58
C GLU A 149 1.17 23.97 -3.92
N LEU A 150 0.50 23.06 -3.23
CA LEU A 150 0.59 21.61 -3.51
C LEU A 150 0.08 21.29 -4.92
N ARG A 151 -1.02 21.94 -5.34
CA ARG A 151 -1.61 21.74 -6.67
C ARG A 151 -0.72 22.30 -7.79
N ALA A 152 0.07 23.33 -7.50
CA ALA A 152 0.98 23.96 -8.45
C ALA A 152 2.28 23.16 -8.68
N LEU A 153 2.55 22.12 -7.89
CA LEU A 153 3.72 21.27 -8.11
C LEU A 153 3.64 20.58 -9.48
N PRO A 154 4.70 20.63 -10.31
CA PRO A 154 4.67 20.08 -11.66
C PRO A 154 4.43 18.56 -11.73
N GLN A 155 4.77 17.85 -10.67
CA GLN A 155 4.56 16.41 -10.55
C GLN A 155 3.11 16.02 -10.21
N VAL A 156 2.26 16.99 -9.82
CA VAL A 156 0.89 16.72 -9.36
C VAL A 156 -0.07 16.72 -10.54
N GLN A 157 -0.64 15.57 -10.88
CA GLN A 157 -1.73 15.43 -11.83
C GLN A 157 -3.08 15.80 -11.19
N LYS A 158 -3.32 15.29 -9.96
CA LYS A 158 -4.57 15.52 -9.23
C LYS A 158 -4.30 15.57 -7.72
N LEU A 159 -4.94 16.53 -7.07
CA LEU A 159 -4.98 16.65 -5.61
C LEU A 159 -6.41 16.44 -5.12
N MET A 160 -6.58 15.64 -4.07
CA MET A 160 -7.85 15.39 -3.37
C MET A 160 -7.64 15.60 -1.86
N ILE A 161 -8.64 16.18 -1.20
CA ILE A 161 -8.64 16.45 0.24
C ILE A 161 -9.92 15.89 0.82
#